data_aac3593114716df537fdf8c49d88fcfa
#
_entry.id   aac3593114716df537fdf8c49d88fcfa
#
_cell.length_a   1.000
_cell.length_b   1.000
_cell.length_c   1.000
_cell.angle_alpha   90.00
_cell.angle_beta   90.00
_cell.angle_gamma   90.00
#
_symmetry.space_group_name_H-M   'P 1'
#
loop_
_entity.id
_entity.type
_entity.pdbx_description
1 polymer ?
#
loop_
_entity_poly.entity_id
_entity_poly.type
_entity_poly.pdbx_seq_one_letter_code
_entity_poly.pdbx_strand_id
1 'polypeptide(L)'
;MTPAARLSAAITVLDRILGGEPVEQALTNWGRASRFAGSGDRHAVRDLVFDALRCKRSYAALGGGLTGRGLILGGLRAAGADVAALFSGVGHAPEQVVEAEAGREPLGAEALDVPEWLYDLLANALGEECDATLEALRRRAPVFLRVNRAKASPAEAIAALAEEGIVSHAVEALQSGLEVTENTRKIHQSKAYAQGLVELQDAASQAVVEALPLHDGQRVLDLCAGGGGKTLAMAARARLDIYAHDADPGRMRDLPARAERAGARISLTKTPEKTAPYDLILTDVPCSGSGSWRRDPMGKWALTPERLSSVCALQSQILARAAAMLGPTGVLAYATCSMLKEENEDQIAKFLIENKAFTCLLQRRFSPLQGGDGFFLALLKR
;
A
#
# COMPACT_ATOMS: atom_id res chain seq x y z
N MET A 1 -1.06 -1.41 30.00
CA MET A 1 -0.63 0.01 30.12
C MET A 1 -1.87 0.90 30.18
N THR A 2 -1.78 2.05 30.89
CA THR A 2 -2.83 3.08 30.82
C THR A 2 -2.81 3.78 29.47
N PRO A 3 -3.90 4.44 29.04
CA PRO A 3 -3.89 5.25 27.81
C PRO A 3 -2.73 6.27 27.78
N ALA A 4 -2.52 7.01 28.86
CA ALA A 4 -1.44 8.00 28.97
C ALA A 4 -0.04 7.37 28.86
N ALA A 5 0.19 6.19 29.47
CA ALA A 5 1.46 5.46 29.32
C ALA A 5 1.73 4.99 27.89
N ARG A 6 0.68 4.68 27.10
CA ARG A 6 0.82 4.37 25.66
C ARG A 6 1.24 5.60 24.87
N LEU A 7 0.76 6.80 25.24
CA LEU A 7 1.20 8.07 24.62
C LEU A 7 2.69 8.31 24.87
N SER A 8 3.17 8.15 26.11
CA SER A 8 4.60 8.29 26.44
C SER A 8 5.46 7.31 25.64
N ALA A 9 5.00 6.08 25.48
CA ALA A 9 5.67 5.08 24.66
C ALA A 9 5.70 5.49 23.17
N ALA A 10 4.58 5.98 22.63
CA ALA A 10 4.51 6.46 21.25
C ALA A 10 5.42 7.67 21.02
N ILE A 11 5.48 8.61 21.95
CA ILE A 11 6.41 9.75 21.92
C ILE A 11 7.86 9.25 21.79
N THR A 12 8.28 8.34 22.67
CA THR A 12 9.64 7.78 22.64
C THR A 12 9.96 7.09 21.31
N VAL A 13 9.02 6.33 20.76
CA VAL A 13 9.20 5.64 19.46
C VAL A 13 9.28 6.66 18.32
N LEU A 14 8.42 7.68 18.33
CA LEU A 14 8.41 8.74 17.30
C LEU A 14 9.71 9.54 17.31
N ASP A 15 10.25 9.90 18.48
CA ASP A 15 11.52 10.63 18.57
C ASP A 15 12.67 9.82 17.95
N ARG A 16 12.70 8.51 18.12
CA ARG A 16 13.69 7.63 17.47
C ARG A 16 13.50 7.60 15.94
N ILE A 17 12.25 7.53 15.47
CA ILE A 17 11.95 7.57 14.04
C ILE A 17 12.33 8.92 13.42
N LEU A 18 12.02 10.02 14.09
CA LEU A 18 12.42 11.35 13.65
C LEU A 18 13.94 11.54 13.66
N GLY A 19 14.65 10.82 14.54
CA GLY A 19 16.10 10.71 14.56
C GLY A 19 16.70 9.79 13.50
N GLY A 20 15.87 9.20 12.61
CA GLY A 20 16.32 8.39 11.45
C GLY A 20 16.23 6.87 11.63
N GLU A 21 15.72 6.37 12.78
CA GLU A 21 15.54 4.93 12.93
C GLU A 21 14.33 4.44 12.07
N PRO A 22 14.47 3.32 11.31
CA PRO A 22 13.36 2.75 10.56
C PRO A 22 12.17 2.41 11.46
N VAL A 23 10.93 2.72 11.02
CA VAL A 23 9.69 2.59 11.82
C VAL A 23 9.52 1.20 12.43
N GLU A 24 9.65 0.16 11.62
CA GLU A 24 9.48 -1.23 12.08
C GLU A 24 10.56 -1.65 13.08
N GLN A 25 11.78 -1.13 12.91
CA GLN A 25 12.89 -1.38 13.84
C GLN A 25 12.64 -0.67 15.16
N ALA A 26 12.25 0.61 15.15
CA ALA A 26 11.94 1.38 16.34
C ALA A 26 10.83 0.73 17.17
N LEU A 27 9.73 0.31 16.52
CA LEU A 27 8.62 -0.40 17.15
C LEU A 27 9.04 -1.77 17.71
N THR A 28 9.83 -2.53 16.95
CA THR A 28 10.33 -3.84 17.39
C THR A 28 11.26 -3.72 18.58
N ASN A 29 12.20 -2.78 18.55
CA ASN A 29 13.14 -2.53 19.62
C ASN A 29 12.42 -2.06 20.90
N TRP A 30 11.45 -1.14 20.76
CA TRP A 30 10.61 -0.75 21.88
C TRP A 30 9.85 -1.93 22.46
N GLY A 31 9.23 -2.76 21.63
CA GLY A 31 8.47 -3.93 22.06
C GLY A 31 9.33 -4.98 22.77
N ARG A 32 10.60 -5.16 22.38
CA ARG A 32 11.56 -6.04 23.05
C ARG A 32 12.01 -5.49 24.42
N ALA A 33 12.23 -4.19 24.49
CA ALA A 33 12.60 -3.51 25.72
C ALA A 33 11.45 -3.42 26.73
N SER A 34 10.20 -3.36 26.26
CA SER A 34 8.99 -3.18 27.06
C SER A 34 8.26 -4.51 27.27
N ARG A 35 8.88 -5.45 27.99
CA ARG A 35 8.33 -6.81 28.22
C ARG A 35 6.99 -6.81 28.98
N PHE A 36 6.69 -5.75 29.71
CA PHE A 36 5.42 -5.53 30.42
C PHE A 36 4.25 -5.18 29.49
N ALA A 37 4.54 -4.73 28.24
CA ALA A 37 3.52 -4.36 27.26
C ALA A 37 2.93 -5.61 26.61
N GLY A 38 1.64 -5.85 26.85
CA GLY A 38 0.88 -6.90 26.17
C GLY A 38 0.71 -6.63 24.68
N SER A 39 0.17 -7.60 23.95
CA SER A 39 -0.10 -7.46 22.50
C SER A 39 -1.02 -6.28 22.18
N GLY A 40 -2.07 -6.07 23.00
CA GLY A 40 -2.97 -4.93 22.87
C GLY A 40 -2.27 -3.57 23.02
N ASP A 41 -1.33 -3.46 23.98
CA ASP A 41 -0.54 -2.24 24.17
C ASP A 41 0.39 -1.97 23.01
N ARG A 42 1.07 -3.01 22.52
CA ARG A 42 1.99 -2.89 21.37
C ARG A 42 1.24 -2.44 20.12
N HIS A 43 0.04 -2.95 19.90
CA HIS A 43 -0.80 -2.51 18.79
C HIS A 43 -1.27 -1.06 18.95
N ALA A 44 -1.69 -0.66 20.15
CA ALA A 44 -2.12 0.71 20.40
C ALA A 44 -0.98 1.71 20.18
N VAL A 45 0.25 1.41 20.65
CA VAL A 45 1.42 2.24 20.39
C VAL A 45 1.74 2.30 18.90
N ARG A 46 1.69 1.17 18.18
CA ARG A 46 1.87 1.12 16.74
C ARG A 46 0.82 1.98 16.00
N ASP A 47 -0.45 1.87 16.38
CA ASP A 47 -1.51 2.65 15.75
C ASP A 47 -1.29 4.16 15.95
N LEU A 48 -0.91 4.60 17.17
CA LEU A 48 -0.55 6.00 17.47
C LEU A 48 0.64 6.50 16.63
N VAL A 49 1.68 5.68 16.51
CA VAL A 49 2.87 6.03 15.71
C VAL A 49 2.53 6.19 14.23
N PHE A 50 1.82 5.23 13.64
CA PHE A 50 1.44 5.32 12.23
C PHE A 50 0.47 6.46 11.95
N ASP A 51 -0.43 6.76 12.88
CA ASP A 51 -1.36 7.87 12.77
C ASP A 51 -0.60 9.21 12.76
N ALA A 52 0.31 9.38 13.72
CA ALA A 52 1.18 10.56 13.78
C ALA A 52 2.06 10.71 12.52
N LEU A 53 2.54 9.62 11.94
CA LEU A 53 3.34 9.67 10.70
C LEU A 53 2.50 10.02 9.46
N ARG A 54 1.22 9.61 9.40
CA ARG A 54 0.30 10.04 8.31
C ARG A 54 0.03 11.53 8.37
N CYS A 55 -0.16 12.06 9.59
CA CYS A 55 -0.53 13.45 9.86
C CYS A 55 0.65 14.28 10.40
N LYS A 56 1.86 14.00 9.92
CA LYS A 56 3.13 14.51 10.49
C LYS A 56 3.20 16.03 10.51
N ARG A 57 2.77 16.71 9.46
CA ARG A 57 2.87 18.18 9.36
C ARG A 57 1.75 18.87 10.13
N SER A 58 0.51 18.43 9.92
CA SER A 58 -0.65 18.99 10.60
C SER A 58 -0.56 18.78 12.12
N TYR A 59 -0.12 17.59 12.56
CA TYR A 59 0.06 17.34 13.99
C TYR A 59 1.24 18.10 14.58
N ALA A 60 2.33 18.30 13.84
CA ALA A 60 3.43 19.14 14.29
C ALA A 60 2.99 20.60 14.47
N ALA A 61 2.17 21.14 13.55
CA ALA A 61 1.61 22.49 13.68
C ALA A 61 0.69 22.61 14.91
N LEU A 62 -0.28 21.71 15.06
CA LEU A 62 -1.20 21.68 16.19
C LEU A 62 -0.51 21.42 17.52
N GLY A 63 0.57 20.64 17.54
CA GLY A 63 1.27 20.24 18.76
C GLY A 63 2.47 21.11 19.15
N GLY A 64 2.75 22.17 18.37
CA GLY A 64 3.79 23.15 18.70
C GLY A 64 5.20 22.75 18.26
N GLY A 65 5.37 21.66 17.47
CA GLY A 65 6.68 21.30 16.93
C GLY A 65 6.80 19.89 16.39
N LEU A 66 7.80 19.67 15.52
CA LEU A 66 8.11 18.38 14.92
C LEU A 66 8.97 17.53 15.88
N THR A 67 8.35 17.05 16.94
CA THR A 67 8.90 16.11 17.94
C THR A 67 7.89 14.99 18.17
N GLY A 68 8.30 13.85 18.71
CA GLY A 68 7.35 12.79 19.08
C GLY A 68 6.25 13.31 20.00
N ARG A 69 6.61 14.17 20.95
CA ARG A 69 5.67 14.82 21.87
C ARG A 69 4.72 15.75 21.13
N GLY A 70 5.22 16.62 20.25
CA GLY A 70 4.40 17.54 19.46
C GLY A 70 3.42 16.77 18.53
N LEU A 71 3.88 15.70 17.89
CA LEU A 71 3.01 14.88 17.03
C LEU A 71 1.87 14.22 17.83
N ILE A 72 2.14 13.66 19.00
CA ILE A 72 1.09 13.06 19.85
C ILE A 72 0.13 14.13 20.39
N LEU A 73 0.66 15.26 20.85
CA LEU A 73 -0.14 16.39 21.33
C LEU A 73 -1.05 16.94 20.22
N GLY A 74 -0.51 17.13 19.02
CA GLY A 74 -1.27 17.57 17.85
C GLY A 74 -2.37 16.59 17.44
N GLY A 75 -2.09 15.29 17.47
CA GLY A 75 -3.10 14.27 17.22
C GLY A 75 -4.25 14.27 18.22
N LEU A 76 -3.94 14.47 19.52
CA LEU A 76 -4.97 14.59 20.54
C LEU A 76 -5.82 15.86 20.35
N ARG A 77 -5.20 16.99 20.00
CA ARG A 77 -5.92 18.25 19.68
C ARG A 77 -6.81 18.09 18.47
N ALA A 78 -6.31 17.48 17.39
CA ALA A 78 -7.09 17.18 16.21
C ALA A 78 -8.30 16.28 16.49
N ALA A 79 -8.17 15.37 17.46
CA ALA A 79 -9.26 14.48 17.89
C ALA A 79 -10.21 15.12 18.94
N GLY A 80 -9.95 16.35 19.39
CA GLY A 80 -10.75 17.00 20.45
C GLY A 80 -10.64 16.29 21.81
N ALA A 81 -9.54 15.57 22.06
CA ALA A 81 -9.36 14.81 23.30
C ALA A 81 -9.05 15.72 24.51
N ASP A 82 -9.36 15.24 25.72
CA ASP A 82 -8.95 15.92 26.97
C ASP A 82 -7.44 15.75 27.18
N VAL A 83 -6.70 16.72 26.66
CA VAL A 83 -5.24 16.75 26.73
C VAL A 83 -4.76 16.83 28.19
N ALA A 84 -5.43 17.62 29.05
CA ALA A 84 -5.00 17.82 30.42
C ALA A 84 -5.07 16.51 31.23
N ALA A 85 -6.09 15.70 31.02
CA ALA A 85 -6.22 14.39 31.65
C ALA A 85 -5.14 13.40 31.18
N LEU A 86 -4.72 13.48 29.92
CA LEU A 86 -3.76 12.55 29.31
C LEU A 86 -2.29 12.98 29.51
N PHE A 87 -2.02 14.27 29.56
CA PHE A 87 -0.70 14.89 29.81
C PHE A 87 -0.66 15.42 31.25
N SER A 88 -0.87 14.54 32.22
CA SER A 88 -1.00 14.91 33.63
C SER A 88 0.33 15.00 34.39
N GLY A 89 1.41 14.47 33.85
CA GLY A 89 2.70 14.31 34.54
C GLY A 89 2.69 13.25 35.65
N VAL A 90 1.60 12.51 35.85
CA VAL A 90 1.46 11.55 36.94
C VAL A 90 1.82 10.15 36.49
N GLY A 91 2.68 9.46 37.20
CA GLY A 91 3.10 8.09 36.94
C GLY A 91 3.84 7.95 35.61
N HIS A 92 3.24 7.28 34.62
CA HIS A 92 3.81 7.11 33.29
C HIS A 92 3.15 8.01 32.23
N ALA A 93 2.35 8.98 32.64
CA ALA A 93 1.78 9.97 31.72
C ALA A 93 2.86 10.94 31.23
N PRO A 94 2.71 11.50 30.01
CA PRO A 94 3.57 12.61 29.59
C PRO A 94 3.41 13.80 30.54
N GLU A 95 4.48 14.61 30.68
CA GLU A 95 4.46 15.82 31.46
C GLU A 95 3.36 16.78 31.00
N GLN A 96 2.92 17.65 31.89
CA GLN A 96 1.90 18.67 31.60
C GLN A 96 2.32 19.53 30.42
N VAL A 97 1.32 19.97 29.62
CA VAL A 97 1.56 20.85 28.48
C VAL A 97 1.99 22.24 28.98
N VAL A 98 3.01 22.79 28.32
CA VAL A 98 3.52 24.13 28.61
C VAL A 98 3.09 25.14 27.55
N GLU A 99 3.15 26.44 27.84
CA GLU A 99 2.72 27.51 26.94
C GLU A 99 3.46 27.49 25.58
N ALA A 100 4.73 27.12 25.57
CA ALA A 100 5.53 26.98 24.35
C ALA A 100 4.99 25.91 23.37
N GLU A 101 4.12 25.02 23.82
CA GLU A 101 3.46 23.97 23.04
C GLU A 101 2.05 24.37 22.58
N ALA A 102 1.70 25.66 22.57
CA ALA A 102 0.37 26.14 22.20
C ALA A 102 -0.07 25.65 20.81
N GLY A 103 0.88 25.52 19.87
CA GLY A 103 0.61 25.11 18.51
C GLY A 103 -0.10 26.21 17.69
N ARG A 104 -0.45 25.87 16.47
CA ARG A 104 -1.23 26.72 15.55
C ARG A 104 -2.03 25.86 14.58
N GLU A 105 -3.00 26.45 13.93
CA GLU A 105 -3.72 25.80 12.85
C GLU A 105 -2.80 25.53 11.65
N PRO A 106 -2.83 24.32 11.06
CA PRO A 106 -2.12 24.01 9.82
C PRO A 106 -2.85 24.64 8.63
N LEU A 107 -2.10 25.06 7.60
CA LEU A 107 -2.65 25.72 6.42
C LEU A 107 -2.16 25.07 5.11
N GLY A 108 -2.99 25.11 4.06
CA GLY A 108 -2.65 24.65 2.72
C GLY A 108 -2.16 23.19 2.68
N ALA A 109 -1.05 22.93 1.99
CA ALA A 109 -0.46 21.60 1.87
C ALA A 109 -0.05 20.98 3.22
N GLU A 110 0.27 21.81 4.23
CA GLU A 110 0.55 21.36 5.60
C GLU A 110 -0.69 20.72 6.23
N ALA A 111 -1.87 21.31 6.04
CA ALA A 111 -3.14 20.79 6.57
C ALA A 111 -3.50 19.42 5.95
N LEU A 112 -3.07 19.19 4.73
CA LEU A 112 -3.24 17.94 3.99
C LEU A 112 -2.07 16.96 4.15
N ASP A 113 -1.12 17.28 5.01
CA ASP A 113 0.04 16.43 5.32
C ASP A 113 0.86 16.01 4.08
N VAL A 114 1.14 16.96 3.20
CA VAL A 114 1.94 16.74 2.00
C VAL A 114 2.98 17.88 1.84
N PRO A 115 4.20 17.62 1.33
CA PRO A 115 5.15 18.68 0.96
C PRO A 115 4.59 19.58 -0.16
N GLU A 116 4.89 20.87 -0.16
CA GLU A 116 4.38 21.84 -1.12
C GLU A 116 4.68 21.43 -2.58
N TRP A 117 5.93 21.08 -2.89
CA TRP A 117 6.34 20.66 -4.23
C TRP A 117 5.55 19.43 -4.74
N LEU A 118 5.14 18.56 -3.83
CA LEU A 118 4.41 17.34 -4.13
C LEU A 118 2.91 17.58 -4.25
N TYR A 119 2.39 18.57 -3.50
CA TYR A 119 1.00 18.99 -3.62
C TYR A 119 0.69 19.47 -5.04
N ASP A 120 1.56 20.31 -5.63
CA ASP A 120 1.38 20.82 -6.98
C ASP A 120 1.31 19.71 -8.04
N LEU A 121 2.16 18.67 -7.91
CA LEU A 121 2.13 17.51 -8.81
C LEU A 121 0.85 16.70 -8.64
N LEU A 122 0.40 16.48 -7.40
CA LEU A 122 -0.84 15.75 -7.10
C LEU A 122 -2.07 16.54 -7.54
N ALA A 123 -2.10 17.86 -7.36
CA ALA A 123 -3.17 18.71 -7.83
C ALA A 123 -3.29 18.69 -9.36
N ASN A 124 -2.15 18.71 -10.07
CA ASN A 124 -2.13 18.56 -11.52
C ASN A 124 -2.62 17.17 -11.99
N ALA A 125 -2.35 16.13 -11.21
CA ALA A 125 -2.72 14.75 -11.56
C ALA A 125 -4.17 14.41 -11.23
N LEU A 126 -4.72 14.93 -10.13
CA LEU A 126 -6.01 14.55 -9.54
C LEU A 126 -7.11 15.62 -9.73
N GLY A 127 -6.73 16.84 -10.08
CA GLY A 127 -7.68 17.94 -10.26
C GLY A 127 -8.51 18.20 -8.98
N GLU A 128 -9.81 18.27 -9.13
CA GLU A 128 -10.76 18.56 -8.06
C GLU A 128 -10.79 17.49 -6.95
N GLU A 129 -10.36 16.26 -7.23
CA GLU A 129 -10.30 15.19 -6.23
C GLU A 129 -9.04 15.25 -5.34
N CYS A 130 -8.11 16.18 -5.58
CA CYS A 130 -6.81 16.20 -4.91
C CYS A 130 -6.95 16.28 -3.39
N ASP A 131 -7.61 17.30 -2.88
CA ASP A 131 -7.72 17.54 -1.44
C ASP A 131 -8.48 16.42 -0.72
N ALA A 132 -9.59 15.95 -1.31
CA ALA A 132 -10.35 14.82 -0.78
C ALA A 132 -9.52 13.53 -0.74
N THR A 133 -8.70 13.31 -1.76
CA THR A 133 -7.78 12.16 -1.83
C THR A 133 -6.69 12.24 -0.77
N LEU A 134 -6.06 13.41 -0.61
CA LEU A 134 -5.04 13.63 0.42
C LEU A 134 -5.63 13.46 1.82
N GLU A 135 -6.85 13.95 2.06
CA GLU A 135 -7.55 13.72 3.33
C GLU A 135 -7.83 12.24 3.58
N ALA A 136 -8.19 11.47 2.56
CA ALA A 136 -8.36 10.02 2.68
C ALA A 136 -7.04 9.29 3.03
N LEU A 137 -5.90 9.79 2.54
CA LEU A 137 -4.58 9.22 2.86
C LEU A 137 -4.10 9.49 4.28
N ARG A 138 -4.69 10.43 5.00
CA ARG A 138 -4.44 10.71 6.42
C ARG A 138 -5.03 9.65 7.33
N ARG A 139 -5.96 8.83 6.83
CA ARG A 139 -6.66 7.79 7.59
C ARG A 139 -6.02 6.43 7.38
N ARG A 140 -6.25 5.53 8.33
CA ARG A 140 -5.84 4.14 8.18
C ARG A 140 -6.54 3.50 6.97
N ALA A 141 -5.77 2.74 6.17
CA ALA A 141 -6.33 1.99 5.06
C ALA A 141 -7.28 0.89 5.53
N PRO A 142 -8.40 0.67 4.85
CA PRO A 142 -9.22 -0.51 5.02
C PRO A 142 -8.43 -1.81 4.75
N VAL A 143 -8.91 -2.91 5.27
CA VAL A 143 -8.28 -4.23 5.07
C VAL A 143 -9.12 -5.03 4.09
N PHE A 144 -8.48 -5.43 2.98
CA PHE A 144 -9.14 -6.22 1.96
C PHE A 144 -8.53 -7.61 1.84
N LEU A 145 -9.39 -8.57 1.51
CA LEU A 145 -9.03 -9.93 1.14
C LEU A 145 -9.47 -10.18 -0.30
N ARG A 146 -8.67 -10.96 -1.00
CA ARG A 146 -9.07 -11.56 -2.27
C ARG A 146 -9.45 -13.02 -2.01
N VAL A 147 -10.65 -13.41 -2.42
CA VAL A 147 -11.10 -14.81 -2.41
C VAL A 147 -10.41 -15.57 -3.55
N ASN A 148 -9.88 -16.72 -3.24
CA ASN A 148 -9.36 -17.65 -4.23
C ASN A 148 -10.53 -18.42 -4.88
N ARG A 149 -10.99 -17.91 -6.03
CA ARG A 149 -12.15 -18.46 -6.75
C ARG A 149 -11.98 -19.90 -7.23
N ALA A 150 -10.75 -20.41 -7.25
CA ALA A 150 -10.49 -21.84 -7.52
C ALA A 150 -10.83 -22.74 -6.31
N LYS A 151 -11.00 -22.17 -5.12
CA LYS A 151 -11.23 -22.91 -3.87
C LYS A 151 -12.55 -22.60 -3.18
N ALA A 152 -13.06 -21.37 -3.31
CA ALA A 152 -14.28 -20.93 -2.67
C ALA A 152 -14.96 -19.79 -3.42
N SER A 153 -16.27 -19.68 -3.25
CA SER A 153 -17.03 -18.48 -3.58
C SER A 153 -16.83 -17.40 -2.51
N PRO A 154 -17.14 -16.12 -2.79
CA PRO A 154 -17.15 -15.07 -1.78
C PRO A 154 -18.04 -15.39 -0.58
N ALA A 155 -19.21 -15.97 -0.80
CA ALA A 155 -20.14 -16.33 0.28
C ALA A 155 -19.56 -17.39 1.21
N GLU A 156 -18.92 -18.44 0.67
CA GLU A 156 -18.25 -19.49 1.45
C GLU A 156 -17.06 -18.94 2.25
N ALA A 157 -16.28 -18.02 1.63
CA ALA A 157 -15.16 -17.38 2.32
C ALA A 157 -15.63 -16.47 3.47
N ILE A 158 -16.71 -15.69 3.28
CA ILE A 158 -17.34 -14.88 4.33
C ILE A 158 -17.82 -15.77 5.48
N ALA A 159 -18.50 -16.87 5.19
CA ALA A 159 -18.97 -17.82 6.22
C ALA A 159 -17.81 -18.42 7.01
N ALA A 160 -16.74 -18.87 6.32
CA ALA A 160 -15.57 -19.43 6.98
C ALA A 160 -14.83 -18.41 7.88
N LEU A 161 -14.76 -17.14 7.47
CA LEU A 161 -14.20 -16.05 8.28
C LEU A 161 -15.07 -15.74 9.50
N ALA A 162 -16.41 -15.75 9.32
CA ALA A 162 -17.37 -15.48 10.39
C ALA A 162 -17.35 -16.54 11.49
N GLU A 163 -17.11 -17.82 11.17
CA GLU A 163 -16.91 -18.90 12.17
C GLU A 163 -15.76 -18.61 13.14
N GLU A 164 -14.77 -17.83 12.70
CA GLU A 164 -13.63 -17.41 13.53
C GLU A 164 -13.78 -15.99 14.10
N GLY A 165 -14.99 -15.41 13.94
CA GLY A 165 -15.34 -14.09 14.44
C GLY A 165 -14.69 -12.95 13.64
N ILE A 166 -14.32 -13.17 12.39
CA ILE A 166 -13.82 -12.15 11.47
C ILE A 166 -15.00 -11.67 10.63
N VAL A 167 -15.40 -10.39 10.79
CA VAL A 167 -16.52 -9.81 10.04
C VAL A 167 -16.01 -9.24 8.72
N SER A 168 -16.61 -9.70 7.63
CA SER A 168 -16.27 -9.23 6.28
C SER A 168 -17.51 -9.19 5.38
N HIS A 169 -17.46 -8.36 4.34
CA HIS A 169 -18.50 -8.26 3.33
C HIS A 169 -17.90 -8.15 1.93
N ALA A 170 -18.67 -8.55 0.92
CA ALA A 170 -18.23 -8.46 -0.46
C ALA A 170 -18.07 -7.00 -0.89
N VAL A 171 -17.03 -6.72 -1.68
CA VAL A 171 -16.84 -5.43 -2.35
C VAL A 171 -17.55 -5.49 -3.69
N GLU A 172 -18.62 -4.72 -3.86
CA GLU A 172 -19.51 -4.78 -5.03
C GLU A 172 -18.75 -4.62 -6.37
N ALA A 173 -17.74 -3.75 -6.40
CA ALA A 173 -16.94 -3.48 -7.59
C ALA A 173 -15.95 -4.60 -7.96
N LEU A 174 -15.82 -5.67 -7.15
CA LEU A 174 -14.83 -6.74 -7.32
C LEU A 174 -15.50 -8.12 -7.33
N GLN A 175 -15.09 -8.97 -8.24
CA GLN A 175 -15.60 -10.35 -8.32
C GLN A 175 -15.16 -11.23 -7.14
N SER A 176 -14.03 -10.93 -6.54
CA SER A 176 -13.38 -11.73 -5.49
C SER A 176 -12.98 -10.94 -4.25
N GLY A 177 -13.32 -9.65 -4.19
CA GLY A 177 -12.92 -8.76 -3.10
C GLY A 177 -13.83 -8.86 -1.87
N LEU A 178 -13.21 -8.92 -0.69
CA LEU A 178 -13.89 -8.74 0.59
C LEU A 178 -13.25 -7.60 1.35
N GLU A 179 -14.04 -6.75 2.00
CA GLU A 179 -13.57 -5.82 3.01
C GLU A 179 -13.78 -6.45 4.40
N VAL A 180 -12.74 -6.38 5.24
CA VAL A 180 -12.80 -6.88 6.62
C VAL A 180 -12.98 -5.72 7.57
N THR A 181 -14.10 -5.69 8.28
CA THR A 181 -14.49 -4.58 9.18
C THR A 181 -14.14 -4.85 10.64
N GLU A 182 -14.12 -6.12 11.06
CA GLU A 182 -13.79 -6.47 12.44
C GLU A 182 -12.77 -7.61 12.52
N ASN A 183 -11.97 -7.57 13.58
CA ASN A 183 -10.98 -8.60 13.90
C ASN A 183 -9.93 -8.86 12.82
N THR A 184 -9.56 -7.82 12.04
CA THR A 184 -8.56 -7.89 10.95
C THR A 184 -7.25 -8.56 11.36
N ARG A 185 -6.86 -8.47 12.64
CA ARG A 185 -5.62 -9.04 13.18
C ARG A 185 -5.67 -10.58 13.28
N LYS A 186 -6.85 -11.19 13.25
CA LYS A 186 -7.00 -12.65 13.29
C LYS A 186 -6.81 -13.32 11.93
N ILE A 187 -6.83 -12.56 10.84
CA ILE A 187 -6.80 -13.09 9.47
C ILE A 187 -5.65 -14.08 9.25
N HIS A 188 -4.41 -13.71 9.61
CA HIS A 188 -3.23 -14.57 9.41
C HIS A 188 -3.30 -15.90 10.20
N GLN A 189 -4.08 -15.96 11.26
CA GLN A 189 -4.25 -17.14 12.11
C GLN A 189 -5.50 -17.95 11.74
N SER A 190 -6.35 -17.43 10.84
CA SER A 190 -7.60 -18.07 10.44
C SER A 190 -7.36 -19.30 9.56
N LYS A 191 -8.26 -20.28 9.67
CA LYS A 191 -8.28 -21.45 8.78
C LYS A 191 -8.48 -21.04 7.32
N ALA A 192 -9.34 -20.06 7.08
CA ALA A 192 -9.59 -19.52 5.74
C ALA A 192 -8.29 -19.04 5.06
N TYR A 193 -7.42 -18.34 5.80
CA TYR A 193 -6.11 -17.92 5.31
C TYR A 193 -5.13 -19.10 5.18
N ALA A 194 -5.04 -19.96 6.18
CA ALA A 194 -4.12 -21.10 6.18
C ALA A 194 -4.43 -22.11 5.06
N GLN A 195 -5.71 -22.29 4.71
CA GLN A 195 -6.16 -23.17 3.62
C GLN A 195 -6.11 -22.50 2.25
N GLY A 196 -5.77 -21.20 2.19
CA GLY A 196 -5.67 -20.44 0.94
C GLY A 196 -7.03 -20.15 0.28
N LEU A 197 -8.10 -20.06 1.06
CA LEU A 197 -9.40 -19.58 0.59
C LEU A 197 -9.36 -18.09 0.34
N VAL A 198 -8.56 -17.36 1.13
CA VAL A 198 -8.38 -15.92 1.03
C VAL A 198 -6.90 -15.54 1.08
N GLU A 199 -6.60 -14.38 0.47
CA GLU A 199 -5.27 -13.76 0.48
C GLU A 199 -5.40 -12.26 0.80
N LEU A 200 -4.50 -11.69 1.60
CA LEU A 200 -4.46 -10.25 1.84
C LEU A 200 -4.02 -9.53 0.55
N GLN A 201 -4.90 -8.72 0.00
CA GLN A 201 -4.60 -7.90 -1.16
C GLN A 201 -5.53 -6.68 -1.21
N ASP A 202 -4.97 -5.50 -1.45
CA ASP A 202 -5.75 -4.28 -1.61
C ASP A 202 -6.76 -4.35 -2.76
N ALA A 203 -7.91 -3.68 -2.62
CA ALA A 203 -8.99 -3.69 -3.59
C ALA A 203 -8.56 -3.19 -4.97
N ALA A 204 -7.79 -2.09 -5.05
CA ALA A 204 -7.32 -1.56 -6.32
C ALA A 204 -6.30 -2.51 -6.99
N SER A 205 -5.43 -3.16 -6.20
CA SER A 205 -4.53 -4.20 -6.72
C SER A 205 -5.29 -5.40 -7.30
N GLN A 206 -6.43 -5.77 -6.73
CA GLN A 206 -7.34 -6.78 -7.28
C GLN A 206 -7.97 -6.30 -8.58
N ALA A 207 -8.50 -5.06 -8.59
CA ALA A 207 -9.14 -4.45 -9.75
C ALA A 207 -8.20 -4.32 -10.96
N VAL A 208 -6.91 -4.05 -10.72
CA VAL A 208 -5.86 -4.10 -11.77
C VAL A 208 -5.84 -5.46 -12.45
N VAL A 209 -5.80 -6.57 -11.67
CA VAL A 209 -5.77 -7.92 -12.25
C VAL A 209 -7.11 -8.28 -12.90
N GLU A 210 -8.24 -7.83 -12.34
CA GLU A 210 -9.56 -8.06 -12.95
C GLU A 210 -9.72 -7.38 -14.32
N ALA A 211 -9.01 -6.29 -14.56
CA ALA A 211 -9.02 -5.59 -15.85
C ALA A 211 -8.10 -6.25 -16.92
N LEU A 212 -7.25 -7.21 -16.55
CA LEU A 212 -6.38 -7.90 -17.51
C LEU A 212 -7.20 -8.85 -18.42
N PRO A 213 -6.92 -8.88 -19.73
CA PRO A 213 -7.58 -9.77 -20.69
C PRO A 213 -7.02 -11.21 -20.61
N LEU A 214 -7.21 -11.86 -19.46
CA LEU A 214 -6.72 -13.20 -19.20
C LEU A 214 -7.68 -14.26 -19.74
N HIS A 215 -7.14 -15.28 -20.40
CA HIS A 215 -7.86 -16.49 -20.85
C HIS A 215 -6.99 -17.74 -20.73
N ASP A 216 -7.61 -18.90 -20.70
CA ASP A 216 -6.93 -20.19 -20.57
C ASP A 216 -5.89 -20.41 -21.68
N GLY A 217 -4.76 -20.98 -21.29
CA GLY A 217 -3.67 -21.37 -22.20
C GLY A 217 -2.65 -20.26 -22.48
N GLN A 218 -2.88 -19.02 -22.00
CA GLN A 218 -1.91 -17.94 -22.19
C GLN A 218 -0.61 -18.18 -21.44
N ARG A 219 0.51 -17.78 -22.07
CA ARG A 219 1.81 -17.62 -21.42
C ARG A 219 1.93 -16.21 -20.87
N VAL A 220 2.01 -16.09 -19.53
CA VAL A 220 1.95 -14.82 -18.82
C VAL A 220 3.23 -14.62 -17.99
N LEU A 221 3.76 -13.40 -18.02
CA LEU A 221 4.87 -12.96 -17.15
C LEU A 221 4.41 -11.87 -16.18
N ASP A 222 4.65 -12.09 -14.90
CA ASP A 222 4.68 -11.03 -13.89
C ASP A 222 6.15 -10.59 -13.73
N LEU A 223 6.52 -9.46 -14.34
CA LEU A 223 7.92 -9.05 -14.48
C LEU A 223 8.46 -8.38 -13.20
N CYS A 224 7.59 -7.82 -12.36
CA CYS A 224 7.94 -7.19 -11.08
C CYS A 224 7.11 -7.81 -9.96
N ALA A 225 7.20 -9.14 -9.81
CA ALA A 225 6.24 -9.92 -9.03
C ALA A 225 6.24 -9.62 -7.53
N GLY A 226 7.36 -9.14 -6.95
CA GLY A 226 7.48 -8.92 -5.52
C GLY A 226 7.06 -10.16 -4.73
N GLY A 227 6.18 -10.02 -3.75
CA GLY A 227 5.63 -11.16 -3.00
C GLY A 227 4.63 -12.02 -3.75
N GLY A 228 4.35 -11.77 -5.04
CA GLY A 228 3.50 -12.57 -5.90
C GLY A 228 1.99 -12.36 -5.73
N GLY A 229 1.56 -11.26 -5.13
CA GLY A 229 0.13 -11.00 -4.91
C GLY A 229 -0.68 -10.96 -6.21
N LYS A 230 -0.19 -10.25 -7.24
CA LYS A 230 -0.80 -10.18 -8.56
C LYS A 230 -0.60 -11.46 -9.36
N THR A 231 0.57 -12.12 -9.24
CA THR A 231 0.84 -13.44 -9.83
C THR A 231 -0.23 -14.45 -9.39
N LEU A 232 -0.48 -14.57 -8.07
CA LEU A 232 -1.50 -15.46 -7.50
C LEU A 232 -2.92 -15.06 -7.92
N ALA A 233 -3.18 -13.76 -8.07
CA ALA A 233 -4.48 -13.27 -8.54
C ALA A 233 -4.73 -13.67 -10.00
N MET A 234 -3.73 -13.56 -10.87
CA MET A 234 -3.82 -14.02 -12.27
C MET A 234 -4.03 -15.53 -12.36
N ALA A 235 -3.26 -16.31 -11.59
CA ALA A 235 -3.37 -17.77 -11.54
C ALA A 235 -4.74 -18.28 -11.06
N ALA A 236 -5.45 -17.49 -10.25
CA ALA A 236 -6.80 -17.84 -9.77
C ALA A 236 -7.92 -17.54 -10.79
N ARG A 237 -7.60 -16.80 -11.88
CA ARG A 237 -8.59 -16.37 -12.88
C ARG A 237 -8.66 -17.25 -14.12
N ALA A 238 -7.52 -17.85 -14.52
CA ALA A 238 -7.44 -18.66 -15.71
C ALA A 238 -6.33 -19.72 -15.56
N ARG A 239 -6.38 -20.77 -16.39
CA ARG A 239 -5.32 -21.78 -16.46
C ARG A 239 -4.18 -21.28 -17.32
N LEU A 240 -3.17 -20.66 -16.70
CA LEU A 240 -2.06 -19.96 -17.33
C LEU A 240 -0.76 -20.77 -17.25
N ASP A 241 0.12 -20.59 -18.25
CA ASP A 241 1.55 -20.87 -18.17
C ASP A 241 2.22 -19.60 -17.60
N ILE A 242 2.24 -19.49 -16.26
CA ILE A 242 2.60 -18.24 -15.58
C ILE A 242 4.03 -18.27 -15.03
N TYR A 243 4.76 -17.22 -15.37
CA TYR A 243 6.12 -16.96 -14.92
C TYR A 243 6.14 -15.74 -14.02
N ALA A 244 6.93 -15.81 -12.94
CA ALA A 244 7.17 -14.70 -12.03
C ALA A 244 8.65 -14.37 -12.00
N HIS A 245 8.97 -13.08 -12.13
CA HIS A 245 10.31 -12.51 -12.04
C HIS A 245 10.29 -11.28 -11.16
N ASP A 246 11.37 -11.08 -10.39
CA ASP A 246 11.66 -9.82 -9.72
C ASP A 246 13.17 -9.57 -9.80
N ALA A 247 13.57 -8.32 -9.96
CA ALA A 247 14.98 -7.93 -9.99
C ALA A 247 15.71 -8.27 -8.68
N ASP A 248 14.97 -8.25 -7.55
CA ASP A 248 15.39 -8.77 -6.27
C ASP A 248 14.68 -10.10 -5.97
N PRO A 249 15.34 -11.27 -6.21
CA PRO A 249 14.72 -12.57 -5.94
C PRO A 249 14.32 -12.78 -4.47
N GLY A 250 14.92 -12.03 -3.53
CA GLY A 250 14.57 -12.07 -2.11
C GLY A 250 13.12 -11.66 -1.85
N ARG A 251 12.55 -10.78 -2.69
CA ARG A 251 11.16 -10.37 -2.60
C ARG A 251 10.18 -11.49 -2.93
N MET A 252 10.57 -12.46 -3.74
CA MET A 252 9.77 -13.62 -4.12
C MET A 252 9.93 -14.82 -3.16
N ARG A 253 10.71 -14.70 -2.08
CA ARG A 253 11.04 -15.82 -1.19
C ARG A 253 9.82 -16.57 -0.68
N ASP A 254 8.74 -15.89 -0.37
CA ASP A 254 7.53 -16.48 0.20
C ASP A 254 6.51 -16.92 -0.88
N LEU A 255 6.75 -16.59 -2.14
CA LEU A 255 5.84 -16.93 -3.25
C LEU A 255 5.62 -18.43 -3.45
N PRO A 256 6.64 -19.32 -3.37
CA PRO A 256 6.42 -20.76 -3.51
C PRO A 256 5.44 -21.33 -2.46
N ALA A 257 5.61 -20.99 -1.19
CA ALA A 257 4.70 -21.44 -0.11
C ALA A 257 3.29 -20.86 -0.26
N ARG A 258 3.17 -19.59 -0.71
CA ARG A 258 1.89 -18.95 -1.00
C ARG A 258 1.20 -19.60 -2.21
N ALA A 259 1.95 -19.96 -3.25
CA ALA A 259 1.45 -20.63 -4.42
C ALA A 259 0.91 -22.04 -4.07
N GLU A 260 1.67 -22.82 -3.29
CA GLU A 260 1.23 -24.10 -2.76
C GLU A 260 -0.07 -23.98 -1.94
N ARG A 261 -0.11 -23.03 -1.00
CA ARG A 261 -1.31 -22.74 -0.21
C ARG A 261 -2.50 -22.36 -1.10
N ALA A 262 -2.27 -21.57 -2.16
CA ALA A 262 -3.31 -21.18 -3.12
C ALA A 262 -3.71 -22.29 -4.08
N GLY A 263 -2.93 -23.37 -4.20
CA GLY A 263 -3.11 -24.42 -5.22
C GLY A 263 -2.72 -23.95 -6.62
N ALA A 264 -1.86 -22.93 -6.74
CA ALA A 264 -1.44 -22.35 -8.01
C ALA A 264 -0.10 -22.93 -8.48
N ARG A 265 0.07 -23.12 -9.79
CA ARG A 265 1.34 -23.50 -10.41
C ARG A 265 1.99 -22.26 -10.99
N ILE A 266 3.18 -21.91 -10.47
CA ILE A 266 3.92 -20.70 -10.87
C ILE A 266 5.38 -21.10 -11.12
N SER A 267 5.93 -20.67 -12.24
CA SER A 267 7.33 -20.85 -12.61
C SER A 267 8.13 -19.61 -12.25
N LEU A 268 9.07 -19.72 -11.28
CA LEU A 268 9.99 -18.63 -10.98
C LEU A 268 11.11 -18.59 -12.03
N THR A 269 11.40 -17.42 -12.59
CA THR A 269 12.48 -17.26 -13.56
C THR A 269 13.42 -16.11 -13.19
N LYS A 270 14.73 -16.35 -13.36
CA LYS A 270 15.75 -15.30 -13.23
C LYS A 270 16.02 -14.60 -14.56
N THR A 271 15.70 -15.24 -15.69
CA THR A 271 15.99 -14.79 -17.05
C THR A 271 14.72 -14.92 -17.91
N PRO A 272 13.74 -14.03 -17.72
CA PRO A 272 12.45 -14.12 -18.42
C PRO A 272 12.57 -14.05 -19.94
N GLU A 273 13.67 -13.49 -20.46
CA GLU A 273 13.99 -13.44 -21.88
C GLU A 273 14.11 -14.84 -22.50
N LYS A 274 14.57 -15.86 -21.73
CA LYS A 274 14.73 -17.23 -22.21
C LYS A 274 13.41 -17.98 -22.38
N THR A 275 12.35 -17.50 -21.74
CA THR A 275 11.02 -18.10 -21.80
C THR A 275 10.03 -17.26 -22.63
N ALA A 276 10.52 -16.16 -23.24
CA ALA A 276 9.76 -15.38 -24.23
C ALA A 276 9.50 -16.17 -25.51
N PRO A 277 8.49 -15.81 -26.33
CA PRO A 277 7.60 -14.69 -26.15
C PRO A 277 6.42 -14.98 -25.20
N TYR A 278 5.81 -13.90 -24.67
CA TYR A 278 4.64 -13.95 -23.79
C TYR A 278 3.41 -13.36 -24.47
N ASP A 279 2.23 -13.89 -24.13
CA ASP A 279 0.93 -13.38 -24.58
C ASP A 279 0.47 -12.19 -23.76
N LEU A 280 0.86 -12.16 -22.47
CA LEU A 280 0.62 -11.03 -21.58
C LEU A 280 1.83 -10.85 -20.64
N ILE A 281 2.27 -9.61 -20.51
CA ILE A 281 3.26 -9.23 -19.50
C ILE A 281 2.64 -8.18 -18.59
N LEU A 282 2.61 -8.45 -17.29
CA LEU A 282 2.28 -7.48 -16.26
C LEU A 282 3.57 -6.87 -15.73
N THR A 283 3.65 -5.54 -15.74
CA THR A 283 4.72 -4.76 -15.10
C THR A 283 4.12 -3.92 -13.99
N ASP A 284 4.00 -4.48 -12.77
CA ASP A 284 3.69 -3.72 -11.55
C ASP A 284 4.97 -3.05 -11.06
N VAL A 285 5.32 -1.94 -11.72
CA VAL A 285 6.67 -1.36 -11.64
C VAL A 285 6.95 -0.72 -10.27
N PRO A 286 8.22 -0.67 -9.85
CA PRO A 286 8.62 0.18 -8.73
C PRO A 286 8.18 1.63 -8.97
N CYS A 287 7.58 2.25 -7.96
CA CYS A 287 7.02 3.60 -8.05
C CYS A 287 7.16 4.34 -6.71
N SER A 288 6.72 5.61 -6.66
CA SER A 288 6.67 6.42 -5.44
C SER A 288 5.78 5.82 -4.34
N GLY A 289 4.84 4.95 -4.73
CA GLY A 289 3.84 4.40 -3.83
C GLY A 289 2.80 5.42 -3.36
N SER A 290 2.64 6.54 -4.07
CA SER A 290 1.81 7.67 -3.62
C SER A 290 0.35 7.29 -3.38
N GLY A 291 -0.17 6.28 -4.05
CA GLY A 291 -1.51 5.75 -3.82
C GLY A 291 -1.65 4.93 -2.55
N SER A 292 -0.55 4.47 -1.95
CA SER A 292 -0.53 3.58 -0.77
C SER A 292 0.10 4.22 0.48
N TRP A 293 0.35 5.52 0.49
CA TRP A 293 1.00 6.21 1.64
C TRP A 293 0.22 6.09 2.95
N ARG A 294 -1.08 5.83 2.92
CA ARG A 294 -1.84 5.52 4.14
C ARG A 294 -1.37 4.21 4.81
N ARG A 295 -0.70 3.31 4.07
CA ARG A 295 -0.08 2.07 4.57
C ARG A 295 1.39 2.26 4.90
N ASP A 296 2.11 3.02 4.07
CA ASP A 296 3.51 3.40 4.26
C ASP A 296 3.67 4.92 4.24
N PRO A 297 3.37 5.61 5.35
CA PRO A 297 3.46 7.07 5.41
C PRO A 297 4.89 7.58 5.24
N MET A 298 5.92 6.77 5.57
CA MET A 298 7.30 7.18 5.41
C MET A 298 7.72 7.30 3.95
N GLY A 299 7.12 6.55 3.04
CA GLY A 299 7.33 6.68 1.60
C GLY A 299 7.06 8.10 1.10
N LYS A 300 6.01 8.76 1.62
CA LYS A 300 5.68 10.16 1.33
C LYS A 300 6.79 11.12 1.77
N TRP A 301 7.28 10.95 2.98
CA TRP A 301 8.27 11.84 3.59
C TRP A 301 9.69 11.63 3.07
N ALA A 302 9.96 10.44 2.53
CA ALA A 302 11.25 10.09 1.93
C ALA A 302 11.34 10.38 0.43
N LEU A 303 10.24 10.75 -0.22
CA LEU A 303 10.21 11.08 -1.64
C LEU A 303 10.85 12.46 -1.87
N THR A 304 11.75 12.53 -2.86
CA THR A 304 12.34 13.79 -3.35
C THR A 304 12.15 13.88 -4.87
N PRO A 305 12.28 15.07 -5.48
CA PRO A 305 12.22 15.22 -6.94
C PRO A 305 13.24 14.33 -7.68
N GLU A 306 14.45 14.19 -7.14
CA GLU A 306 15.52 13.38 -7.72
C GLU A 306 15.15 11.88 -7.68
N ARG A 307 14.58 11.43 -6.55
CA ARG A 307 14.11 10.04 -6.40
C ARG A 307 12.95 9.76 -7.35
N LEU A 308 11.99 10.68 -7.50
CA LEU A 308 10.90 10.56 -8.47
C LEU A 308 11.45 10.45 -9.90
N SER A 309 12.38 11.32 -10.29
CA SER A 309 13.03 11.27 -11.62
C SER A 309 13.74 9.93 -11.85
N SER A 310 14.47 9.42 -10.85
CA SER A 310 15.18 8.14 -10.93
C SER A 310 14.21 6.96 -11.11
N VAL A 311 13.10 6.98 -10.40
CA VAL A 311 12.05 5.94 -10.50
C VAL A 311 11.39 5.99 -11.87
N CYS A 312 11.05 7.17 -12.40
CA CYS A 312 10.49 7.33 -13.74
C CYS A 312 11.45 6.80 -14.83
N ALA A 313 12.75 7.03 -14.70
CA ALA A 313 13.76 6.48 -15.61
C ALA A 313 13.79 4.94 -15.57
N LEU A 314 13.72 4.34 -14.38
CA LEU A 314 13.65 2.89 -14.20
C LEU A 314 12.37 2.30 -14.82
N GLN A 315 11.22 2.95 -14.64
CA GLN A 315 9.95 2.55 -15.23
C GLN A 315 10.00 2.50 -16.76
N SER A 316 10.62 3.52 -17.40
CA SER A 316 10.85 3.52 -18.84
C SER A 316 11.69 2.33 -19.31
N GLN A 317 12.73 1.96 -18.54
CA GLN A 317 13.59 0.82 -18.86
C GLN A 317 12.83 -0.51 -18.74
N ILE A 318 11.99 -0.66 -17.70
CA ILE A 318 11.18 -1.86 -17.49
C ILE A 318 10.15 -2.02 -18.62
N LEU A 319 9.49 -0.92 -19.04
CA LEU A 319 8.56 -0.94 -20.17
C LEU A 319 9.24 -1.40 -21.46
N ALA A 320 10.41 -0.84 -21.79
CA ALA A 320 11.17 -1.22 -22.98
C ALA A 320 11.60 -2.70 -22.93
N ARG A 321 12.06 -3.18 -21.77
CA ARG A 321 12.43 -4.57 -21.55
C ARG A 321 11.23 -5.51 -21.74
N ALA A 322 10.08 -5.18 -21.19
CA ALA A 322 8.85 -5.96 -21.32
C ALA A 322 8.38 -6.01 -22.78
N ALA A 323 8.39 -4.88 -23.48
CA ALA A 323 7.99 -4.81 -24.88
C ALA A 323 8.82 -5.73 -25.81
N ALA A 324 10.13 -5.90 -25.50
CA ALA A 324 11.02 -6.76 -26.24
C ALA A 324 10.69 -8.27 -26.09
N MET A 325 10.05 -8.66 -24.99
CA MET A 325 9.67 -10.05 -24.69
C MET A 325 8.22 -10.39 -25.09
N LEU A 326 7.46 -9.41 -25.55
CA LEU A 326 6.05 -9.58 -25.90
C LEU A 326 5.90 -10.25 -27.27
N GLY A 327 4.95 -11.19 -27.37
CA GLY A 327 4.55 -11.80 -28.63
C GLY A 327 3.88 -10.80 -29.60
N PRO A 328 3.75 -11.17 -30.88
CA PRO A 328 3.22 -10.24 -31.90
C PRO A 328 1.82 -9.73 -31.63
N THR A 329 0.98 -10.50 -30.95
CA THR A 329 -0.40 -10.15 -30.58
C THR A 329 -0.57 -9.94 -29.07
N GLY A 330 0.54 -9.92 -28.34
CA GLY A 330 0.55 -9.86 -26.89
C GLY A 330 0.09 -8.52 -26.33
N VAL A 331 -0.27 -8.52 -25.06
CA VAL A 331 -0.68 -7.34 -24.30
C VAL A 331 0.33 -7.05 -23.22
N LEU A 332 0.84 -5.82 -23.20
CA LEU A 332 1.68 -5.29 -22.12
C LEU A 332 0.80 -4.49 -21.17
N ALA A 333 0.72 -4.95 -19.93
CA ALA A 333 0.00 -4.28 -18.84
C ALA A 333 1.01 -3.54 -17.96
N TYR A 334 0.91 -2.23 -17.93
CA TYR A 334 1.71 -1.36 -17.07
C TYR A 334 0.87 -0.93 -15.87
N ALA A 335 1.34 -1.17 -14.66
CA ALA A 335 0.65 -0.79 -13.45
C ALA A 335 1.59 -0.12 -12.44
N THR A 336 1.05 0.82 -11.68
CA THR A 336 1.71 1.46 -10.54
C THR A 336 0.73 1.61 -9.38
N CYS A 337 1.24 1.63 -8.14
CA CYS A 337 0.50 2.16 -7.00
C CYS A 337 0.81 3.65 -6.79
N SER A 338 0.91 4.41 -7.89
CA SER A 338 1.14 5.86 -7.89
C SER A 338 -0.07 6.64 -8.39
N MET A 339 -0.25 7.84 -7.84
CA MET A 339 -1.22 8.82 -8.30
C MET A 339 -0.59 9.91 -9.17
N LEU A 340 0.75 9.93 -9.27
CA LEU A 340 1.50 10.95 -9.99
C LEU A 340 1.43 10.72 -11.51
N LYS A 341 1.18 11.79 -12.25
CA LYS A 341 1.09 11.75 -13.72
C LYS A 341 2.42 11.36 -14.35
N GLU A 342 3.53 11.81 -13.76
CA GLU A 342 4.90 11.54 -14.19
C GLU A 342 5.24 10.04 -14.22
N GLU A 343 4.61 9.27 -13.35
CA GLU A 343 4.79 7.81 -13.25
C GLU A 343 3.74 7.02 -14.04
N ASN A 344 2.69 7.68 -14.51
CA ASN A 344 1.51 7.09 -15.13
C ASN A 344 1.37 7.51 -16.60
N GLU A 345 0.51 8.47 -16.88
CA GLU A 345 0.19 8.89 -18.25
C GLU A 345 1.40 9.37 -19.03
N ASP A 346 2.33 10.09 -18.39
CA ASP A 346 3.52 10.62 -19.05
C ASP A 346 4.48 9.48 -19.45
N GLN A 347 4.58 8.40 -18.66
CA GLN A 347 5.33 7.19 -19.03
C GLN A 347 4.73 6.52 -20.26
N ILE A 348 3.39 6.39 -20.31
CA ILE A 348 2.70 5.77 -21.42
C ILE A 348 2.82 6.64 -22.69
N ALA A 349 2.65 7.96 -22.56
CA ALA A 349 2.80 8.88 -23.69
C ALA A 349 4.21 8.82 -24.29
N LYS A 350 5.24 8.84 -23.44
CA LYS A 350 6.64 8.71 -23.85
C LYS A 350 6.88 7.37 -24.55
N PHE A 351 6.44 6.27 -23.96
CA PHE A 351 6.61 4.93 -24.53
C PHE A 351 5.98 4.83 -25.93
N LEU A 352 4.78 5.35 -26.15
CA LEU A 352 4.07 5.32 -27.44
C LEU A 352 4.74 6.21 -28.50
N ILE A 353 5.38 7.32 -28.09
CA ILE A 353 6.18 8.15 -29.00
C ILE A 353 7.38 7.36 -29.53
N GLU A 354 8.07 6.62 -28.66
CA GLU A 354 9.27 5.85 -28.98
C GLU A 354 8.95 4.51 -29.67
N ASN A 355 7.74 3.95 -29.46
CA ASN A 355 7.34 2.63 -29.93
C ASN A 355 6.06 2.66 -30.77
N LYS A 356 6.17 3.17 -32.01
CA LYS A 356 5.03 3.41 -32.94
C LYS A 356 4.21 2.18 -33.30
N ALA A 357 4.73 0.98 -33.09
CA ALA A 357 4.01 -0.27 -33.30
C ALA A 357 2.99 -0.58 -32.19
N PHE A 358 3.03 0.16 -31.08
CA PHE A 358 2.10 -0.04 -29.97
C PHE A 358 0.96 0.97 -29.99
N THR A 359 -0.21 0.48 -29.56
CA THR A 359 -1.41 1.30 -29.29
C THR A 359 -1.86 1.10 -27.85
N CYS A 360 -2.43 2.15 -27.27
CA CYS A 360 -3.01 2.08 -25.93
C CYS A 360 -4.49 1.65 -26.03
N LEU A 361 -4.82 0.52 -25.42
CA LEU A 361 -6.19 -0.02 -25.40
C LEU A 361 -7.00 0.54 -24.24
N LEU A 362 -6.33 0.80 -23.10
CA LEU A 362 -6.96 1.24 -21.86
C LEU A 362 -5.96 2.05 -21.05
N GLN A 363 -6.42 3.14 -20.45
CA GLN A 363 -5.82 3.76 -19.28
C GLN A 363 -6.90 3.93 -18.21
N ARG A 364 -6.59 3.53 -16.98
CA ARG A 364 -7.54 3.61 -15.87
C ARG A 364 -6.81 4.00 -14.58
N ARG A 365 -7.34 4.98 -13.87
CA ARG A 365 -6.97 5.32 -12.50
C ARG A 365 -7.94 4.66 -11.52
N PHE A 366 -7.42 4.26 -10.38
CA PHE A 366 -8.18 3.79 -9.23
C PHE A 366 -7.93 4.78 -8.10
N SER A 367 -9.00 5.34 -7.55
CA SER A 367 -8.91 6.41 -6.54
C SER A 367 -9.01 5.85 -5.12
N PRO A 368 -8.22 6.37 -4.15
CA PRO A 368 -8.40 6.08 -2.73
C PRO A 368 -9.80 6.41 -2.21
N LEU A 369 -10.53 7.30 -2.87
CA LEU A 369 -11.92 7.65 -2.55
C LEU A 369 -12.91 6.49 -2.78
N GLN A 370 -12.51 5.48 -3.57
CA GLN A 370 -13.28 4.27 -3.82
C GLN A 370 -12.97 3.14 -2.81
N GLY A 371 -12.27 3.45 -1.73
CA GLY A 371 -11.94 2.52 -0.63
C GLY A 371 -10.60 1.82 -0.75
N GLY A 372 -10.18 1.39 -1.95
CA GLY A 372 -8.85 0.81 -2.21
C GLY A 372 -7.70 1.83 -2.18
N ASP A 373 -6.49 1.41 -2.44
CA ASP A 373 -5.34 2.30 -2.64
C ASP A 373 -5.43 3.00 -4.01
N GLY A 374 -4.65 4.07 -4.19
CA GLY A 374 -4.49 4.70 -5.50
C GLY A 374 -3.66 3.82 -6.42
N PHE A 375 -4.16 3.54 -7.62
CA PHE A 375 -3.46 2.77 -8.65
C PHE A 375 -3.68 3.35 -10.04
N PHE A 376 -2.79 2.98 -10.95
CA PHE A 376 -2.93 3.21 -12.38
C PHE A 376 -2.70 1.92 -13.15
N LEU A 377 -3.42 1.74 -14.24
CA LEU A 377 -3.25 0.65 -15.19
C LEU A 377 -3.32 1.19 -16.62
N ALA A 378 -2.36 0.79 -17.45
CA ALA A 378 -2.46 0.93 -18.90
C ALA A 378 -2.30 -0.43 -19.58
N LEU A 379 -3.11 -0.70 -20.59
CA LEU A 379 -3.00 -1.87 -21.47
C LEU A 379 -2.52 -1.41 -22.84
N LEU A 380 -1.39 -1.95 -23.27
CA LEU A 380 -0.74 -1.62 -24.54
C LEU A 380 -0.70 -2.86 -25.40
N LYS A 381 -0.98 -2.72 -26.70
CA LYS A 381 -0.95 -3.80 -27.68
C LYS A 381 -0.07 -3.40 -28.85
N ARG A 382 0.71 -4.36 -29.34
CA ARG A 382 1.52 -4.19 -30.55
C ARG A 382 0.67 -4.29 -31.80
#